data_e1d66634c9bb641adbd017c6e05010ac
#
_entry.id   e1d66634c9bb641adbd017c6e05010ac
#
_cell.length_a   1.000
_cell.length_b   1.000
_cell.length_c   1.000
_cell.angle_alpha   90.00
_cell.angle_beta   90.00
_cell.angle_gamma   90.00
#
_symmetry.space_group_name_H-M   'P 1'
#
loop_
_entity.id
_entity.type
_entity.pdbx_description
1 polymer ?
#
loop_
_entity_poly.entity_id
_entity_poly.type
_entity_poly.pdbx_seq_one_letter_code
_entity_poly.pdbx_strand_id
1 'polypeptide(L)'
;MPLLSAPSSRAPLARGLATALAAGALAGALAVAPAAATDDRGGADSAAGVPAGAHGGDDWGGGDGGRDQGRYRGVVTTDRLPLRTSPARGSEVIRYARRGETVRIHCKAPGDTVRGNPLWYLLADGTWAWGAARYIDNIGPAPRWC
;
A
#
# COMPACT_ATOMS: atom_id res chain seq x y z
N MET A 1 61.45 -8.05 8.47
CA MET A 1 61.24 -9.27 7.69
C MET A 1 60.85 -10.39 8.65
N PRO A 2 59.70 -10.90 8.70
CA PRO A 2 59.13 -11.86 7.75
C PRO A 2 57.66 -11.62 7.41
N LEU A 3 57.28 -12.08 6.24
CA LEU A 3 55.92 -12.10 5.68
C LEU A 3 55.10 -13.20 6.36
N LEU A 4 53.93 -12.86 6.86
CA LEU A 4 52.94 -13.86 7.31
C LEU A 4 51.78 -13.90 6.32
N SER A 5 51.71 -15.00 5.59
CA SER A 5 50.65 -15.39 4.68
C SER A 5 49.36 -15.70 5.44
N ALA A 6 48.23 -15.18 4.97
CA ALA A 6 46.89 -15.52 5.45
C ALA A 6 46.38 -16.76 4.71
N PRO A 7 45.69 -17.69 5.36
CA PRO A 7 45.04 -18.81 4.69
C PRO A 7 43.66 -18.46 4.16
N SER A 8 43.47 -18.72 2.88
CA SER A 8 42.14 -18.68 2.22
C SER A 8 41.28 -19.85 2.66
N SER A 9 40.22 -19.62 3.39
CA SER A 9 39.20 -20.61 3.67
C SER A 9 38.18 -20.67 2.54
N ARG A 10 38.27 -21.70 1.73
CA ARG A 10 37.24 -22.09 0.75
C ARG A 10 36.16 -22.88 1.47
N ALA A 11 34.92 -22.41 1.49
CA ALA A 11 33.75 -23.15 1.96
C ALA A 11 33.21 -24.05 0.83
N PRO A 12 32.78 -25.29 1.11
CA PRO A 12 32.25 -26.19 0.09
C PRO A 12 30.77 -25.92 -0.20
N LEU A 13 30.45 -26.00 -1.50
CA LEU A 13 29.09 -26.01 -2.06
C LEU A 13 28.37 -27.31 -1.63
N ALA A 14 27.29 -27.18 -0.87
CA ALA A 14 26.34 -28.27 -0.66
C ALA A 14 25.17 -28.11 -1.65
N ARG A 15 25.16 -28.98 -2.67
CA ARG A 15 24.01 -29.23 -3.54
C ARG A 15 23.00 -30.09 -2.80
N GLY A 16 21.85 -29.60 -2.51
CA GLY A 16 20.69 -30.37 -2.05
C GLY A 16 19.56 -30.29 -3.08
N LEU A 17 19.44 -31.35 -3.90
CA LEU A 17 18.27 -31.63 -4.72
C LEU A 17 17.21 -32.30 -3.83
N ALA A 18 16.05 -31.72 -3.71
CA ALA A 18 14.86 -32.43 -3.23
C ALA A 18 13.68 -32.08 -4.13
N THR A 19 13.37 -32.98 -5.03
CA THR A 19 12.15 -33.07 -5.80
C THR A 19 11.05 -33.66 -4.93
N ALA A 20 9.91 -32.96 -4.80
CA ALA A 20 8.66 -33.56 -4.35
C ALA A 20 7.52 -33.11 -5.25
N LEU A 21 7.07 -34.02 -6.10
CA LEU A 21 5.84 -34.00 -6.87
C LEU A 21 4.68 -34.34 -5.92
N ALA A 22 3.67 -33.52 -5.81
CA ALA A 22 2.36 -33.90 -5.31
C ALA A 22 1.30 -33.26 -6.21
N ALA A 23 0.73 -34.09 -7.08
CA ALA A 23 -0.47 -33.84 -7.83
C ALA A 23 -1.67 -34.02 -6.90
N GLY A 24 -2.55 -33.02 -6.82
CA GLY A 24 -3.83 -33.10 -6.14
C GLY A 24 -4.88 -32.32 -6.94
N ALA A 25 -5.61 -33.04 -7.78
CA ALA A 25 -6.82 -32.55 -8.43
C ALA A 25 -7.99 -32.67 -7.46
N LEU A 26 -8.75 -31.60 -7.24
CA LEU A 26 -10.11 -31.65 -6.72
C LEU A 26 -10.98 -30.65 -7.47
N ALA A 27 -11.86 -31.19 -8.26
CA ALA A 27 -13.00 -30.54 -8.88
C ALA A 27 -14.06 -30.27 -7.81
N GLY A 28 -14.72 -29.10 -7.86
CA GLY A 28 -15.83 -28.75 -6.96
C GLY A 28 -16.63 -27.58 -7.46
N ALA A 29 -17.67 -27.91 -8.22
CA ALA A 29 -19.03 -27.37 -8.25
C ALA A 29 -19.27 -25.85 -8.33
N LEU A 30 -19.79 -25.46 -9.50
CA LEU A 30 -20.57 -24.26 -9.79
C LEU A 30 -21.89 -24.25 -8.99
N ALA A 31 -22.15 -23.21 -8.24
CA ALA A 31 -23.50 -22.86 -7.81
C ALA A 31 -23.86 -21.49 -8.38
N VAL A 32 -24.71 -21.52 -9.39
CA VAL A 32 -25.40 -20.36 -9.94
C VAL A 32 -26.70 -20.20 -9.15
N ALA A 33 -26.91 -19.04 -8.54
CA ALA A 33 -28.17 -18.62 -7.98
C ALA A 33 -28.76 -17.46 -8.78
N PRO A 34 -30.07 -17.50 -9.15
CA PRO A 34 -30.67 -16.50 -10.01
C PRO A 34 -31.10 -15.24 -9.25
N ALA A 35 -31.03 -14.14 -9.97
CA ALA A 35 -31.57 -12.84 -9.63
C ALA A 35 -33.08 -12.87 -9.47
N ALA A 36 -33.61 -12.27 -8.43
CA ALA A 36 -35.01 -11.87 -8.37
C ALA A 36 -35.08 -10.34 -8.52
N ALA A 37 -35.60 -9.91 -9.65
CA ALA A 37 -36.09 -8.57 -9.89
C ALA A 37 -37.46 -8.44 -9.25
N THR A 38 -37.65 -7.41 -8.44
CA THR A 38 -38.97 -6.92 -8.09
C THR A 38 -39.11 -5.47 -8.54
N ASP A 39 -39.82 -5.28 -9.63
CA ASP A 39 -40.50 -4.05 -10.00
C ASP A 39 -41.58 -3.75 -8.95
N ASP A 40 -41.59 -2.54 -8.45
CA ASP A 40 -42.85 -1.99 -7.94
C ASP A 40 -42.98 -0.51 -8.37
N ARG A 41 -43.99 -0.33 -9.24
CA ARG A 41 -44.49 0.95 -9.67
C ARG A 41 -45.51 1.44 -8.67
N GLY A 42 -45.55 2.72 -8.49
CA GLY A 42 -46.80 3.37 -8.07
C GLY A 42 -46.63 4.46 -7.05
N GLY A 43 -46.99 5.61 -7.48
CA GLY A 43 -47.83 6.51 -6.79
C GLY A 43 -47.37 7.98 -6.82
N ALA A 44 -47.93 8.71 -7.77
CA ALA A 44 -47.95 10.16 -7.75
C ALA A 44 -48.82 10.64 -6.58
N ASP A 45 -48.47 11.79 -5.93
CA ASP A 45 -49.32 12.96 -5.83
C ASP A 45 -48.76 13.99 -4.85
N SER A 46 -48.56 15.15 -5.40
CA SER A 46 -49.05 16.49 -4.98
C SER A 46 -48.56 17.14 -3.70
N ALA A 47 -47.93 18.22 -3.99
CA ALA A 47 -48.19 19.59 -3.55
C ALA A 47 -47.61 20.15 -2.24
N ALA A 48 -46.84 21.16 -2.46
CA ALA A 48 -46.81 22.45 -1.78
C ALA A 48 -46.25 22.55 -0.34
N GLY A 49 -45.15 23.28 -0.25
CA GLY A 49 -44.72 23.85 1.01
C GLY A 49 -43.23 24.23 1.02
N VAL A 50 -42.85 25.32 0.37
CA VAL A 50 -41.59 25.99 0.70
C VAL A 50 -41.78 26.76 2.01
N PRO A 51 -40.78 26.70 2.91
CA PRO A 51 -40.05 27.92 3.19
C PRO A 51 -38.57 27.78 3.08
N ALA A 52 -37.98 28.85 2.58
CA ALA A 52 -36.56 29.11 2.50
C ALA A 52 -35.86 28.97 3.87
N GLY A 53 -34.69 28.36 3.86
CA GLY A 53 -33.82 28.28 5.02
C GLY A 53 -32.50 27.61 4.67
N ALA A 54 -31.60 28.38 4.15
CA ALA A 54 -30.16 28.43 4.41
C ALA A 54 -29.36 27.13 4.55
N HIS A 55 -28.43 26.98 3.58
CA HIS A 55 -27.05 26.49 3.75
C HIS A 55 -26.83 25.05 4.19
N GLY A 56 -26.81 24.19 3.27
CA GLY A 56 -26.08 22.93 3.30
C GLY A 56 -25.50 22.73 1.91
N GLY A 57 -24.37 23.32 1.65
CA GLY A 57 -23.61 23.03 0.45
C GLY A 57 -23.08 21.61 0.52
N ASP A 58 -23.85 20.65 0.06
CA ASP A 58 -23.36 19.31 -0.25
C ASP A 58 -22.55 19.42 -1.53
N ASP A 59 -21.29 19.83 -1.35
CA ASP A 59 -20.29 19.85 -2.39
C ASP A 59 -19.80 18.42 -2.68
N TRP A 60 -20.63 17.65 -3.37
CA TRP A 60 -20.21 16.44 -4.05
C TRP A 60 -19.48 16.82 -5.34
N GLY A 61 -18.52 17.75 -5.20
CA GLY A 61 -17.60 18.18 -6.25
C GLY A 61 -16.55 17.12 -6.49
N GLY A 62 -16.66 16.48 -7.64
CA GLY A 62 -15.69 15.54 -8.15
C GLY A 62 -14.27 16.07 -8.26
N GLY A 63 -13.30 15.17 -8.18
CA GLY A 63 -12.04 15.31 -8.88
C GLY A 63 -10.96 16.17 -8.26
N ASP A 64 -10.61 15.98 -6.99
CA ASP A 64 -9.42 16.62 -6.41
C ASP A 64 -8.20 15.67 -6.38
N GLY A 65 -7.94 14.99 -7.48
CA GLY A 65 -6.71 14.18 -7.62
C GLY A 65 -5.40 14.97 -7.53
N GLY A 66 -5.47 16.31 -7.59
CA GLY A 66 -4.29 17.18 -7.56
C GLY A 66 -4.02 17.87 -6.21
N ARG A 67 -5.02 18.03 -5.36
CA ARG A 67 -4.90 18.77 -4.09
C ARG A 67 -4.42 17.92 -2.91
N ASP A 68 -4.45 16.61 -3.04
CA ASP A 68 -3.99 15.68 -1.98
C ASP A 68 -2.49 15.39 -2.01
N GLN A 69 -1.78 15.85 -3.04
CA GLN A 69 -0.32 15.69 -3.11
C GLN A 69 0.35 16.57 -2.06
N GLY A 70 0.75 15.93 -0.95
CA GLY A 70 1.42 16.61 0.17
C GLY A 70 0.53 16.84 1.40
N ARG A 71 -0.74 16.42 1.38
CA ARG A 71 -1.64 16.48 2.54
C ARG A 71 -1.17 15.55 3.66
N TYR A 72 -0.61 14.38 3.32
CA TYR A 72 -0.12 13.42 4.27
C TYR A 72 1.40 13.49 4.36
N ARG A 73 1.90 13.54 5.57
CA ARG A 73 3.33 13.54 5.86
C ARG A 73 3.68 12.52 6.91
N GLY A 74 4.93 12.11 6.95
CA GLY A 74 5.45 11.25 7.99
C GLY A 74 6.93 11.50 8.22
N VAL A 75 7.43 11.01 9.35
CA VAL A 75 8.85 11.06 9.72
C VAL A 75 9.42 9.65 9.72
N VAL A 76 10.56 9.47 9.09
CA VAL A 76 11.29 8.20 9.06
C VAL A 76 11.88 7.90 10.43
N THR A 77 11.59 6.70 10.98
CA THR A 77 11.98 6.29 12.33
C THR A 77 13.16 5.31 12.36
N THR A 78 13.58 4.80 11.22
CA THR A 78 14.75 3.91 11.09
C THR A 78 15.95 4.67 10.50
N ASP A 79 17.18 4.23 10.81
CA ASP A 79 18.39 4.91 10.34
C ASP A 79 18.53 4.91 8.82
N ARG A 80 18.03 3.85 8.17
CA ARG A 80 18.11 3.68 6.73
C ARG A 80 16.88 2.94 6.21
N LEU A 81 15.92 3.68 5.65
CA LEU A 81 14.72 3.14 5.03
C LEU A 81 14.92 2.97 3.53
N PRO A 82 14.91 1.74 2.98
CA PRO A 82 14.94 1.55 1.55
C PRO A 82 13.60 1.98 0.93
N LEU A 83 13.67 2.87 -0.04
CA LEU A 83 12.55 3.30 -0.87
C LEU A 83 12.61 2.56 -2.19
N ARG A 84 11.50 1.92 -2.59
CA ARG A 84 11.48 0.86 -3.60
C ARG A 84 10.53 1.15 -4.75
N THR A 85 10.71 0.43 -5.85
CA THR A 85 9.85 0.51 -7.05
C THR A 85 8.46 -0.08 -6.84
N SER A 86 8.28 -1.00 -5.87
CA SER A 86 6.99 -1.61 -5.55
C SER A 86 6.89 -1.92 -4.05
N PRO A 87 5.67 -2.17 -3.50
CA PRO A 87 5.46 -2.47 -2.08
C PRO A 87 5.87 -3.91 -1.72
N ALA A 88 7.09 -4.29 -2.09
CA ALA A 88 7.67 -5.61 -1.88
C ALA A 88 9.11 -5.51 -1.39
N ARG A 89 9.50 -6.38 -0.44
CA ARG A 89 10.85 -6.40 0.14
C ARG A 89 11.95 -6.76 -0.85
N GLY A 90 11.59 -7.52 -1.88
CA GLY A 90 12.52 -7.95 -2.95
C GLY A 90 12.60 -6.99 -4.13
N SER A 91 11.79 -5.92 -4.19
CA SER A 91 11.82 -4.98 -5.30
C SER A 91 13.05 -4.08 -5.26
N GLU A 92 13.37 -3.51 -6.39
CA GLU A 92 14.53 -2.63 -6.57
C GLU A 92 14.48 -1.43 -5.63
N VAL A 93 15.63 -1.06 -5.07
CA VAL A 93 15.77 0.12 -4.21
C VAL A 93 16.15 1.32 -5.06
N ILE A 94 15.29 2.34 -5.08
CA ILE A 94 15.50 3.60 -5.79
C ILE A 94 16.47 4.49 -5.01
N ARG A 95 16.20 4.68 -3.71
CA ARG A 95 17.03 5.47 -2.79
C ARG A 95 16.80 5.03 -1.34
N TYR A 96 17.54 5.63 -0.43
CA TYR A 96 17.33 5.46 1.01
C TYR A 96 16.92 6.78 1.65
N ALA A 97 15.92 6.73 2.52
CA ALA A 97 15.59 7.81 3.43
C ALA A 97 16.26 7.59 4.79
N ARG A 98 16.57 8.66 5.49
CA ARG A 98 17.27 8.64 6.78
C ARG A 98 16.32 8.90 7.93
N ARG A 99 16.72 8.48 9.14
CA ARG A 99 16.00 8.80 10.37
C ARG A 99 15.81 10.31 10.51
N GLY A 100 14.57 10.71 10.83
CA GLY A 100 14.19 12.12 10.97
C GLY A 100 13.84 12.80 9.65
N GLU A 101 14.04 12.14 8.50
CA GLU A 101 13.63 12.70 7.21
C GLU A 101 12.10 12.77 7.16
N THR A 102 11.56 13.95 6.83
CA THR A 102 10.14 14.15 6.60
C THR A 102 9.82 13.79 5.16
N VAL A 103 8.87 12.88 4.97
CA VAL A 103 8.43 12.40 3.67
C VAL A 103 6.98 12.80 3.40
N ARG A 104 6.66 13.09 2.13
CA ARG A 104 5.28 13.32 1.67
C ARG A 104 4.68 12.00 1.21
N ILE A 105 3.53 11.67 1.77
CA ILE A 105 2.81 10.43 1.48
C ILE A 105 1.66 10.75 0.53
N HIS A 106 1.57 10.03 -0.57
CA HIS A 106 0.45 10.14 -1.50
C HIS A 106 -0.72 9.26 -1.08
N CYS A 107 -0.45 7.98 -0.81
CA CYS A 107 -1.45 6.98 -0.43
C CYS A 107 -0.79 5.77 0.25
N LYS A 108 -1.60 4.84 0.76
CA LYS A 108 -1.14 3.57 1.31
C LYS A 108 -1.70 2.38 0.54
N ALA A 109 -0.93 1.29 0.46
CA ALA A 109 -1.36 0.02 -0.13
C ALA A 109 -0.85 -1.16 0.69
N PRO A 110 -1.49 -2.33 0.57
CA PRO A 110 -0.94 -3.56 1.11
C PRO A 110 0.27 -4.01 0.29
N GLY A 111 1.19 -4.73 0.93
CA GLY A 111 2.37 -5.30 0.30
C GLY A 111 3.01 -6.35 1.20
N ASP A 112 4.28 -6.63 1.00
CA ASP A 112 5.01 -7.58 1.85
C ASP A 112 4.99 -7.15 3.32
N THR A 113 4.72 -8.10 4.21
CA THR A 113 4.74 -7.85 5.64
C THR A 113 6.15 -7.52 6.13
N VAL A 114 6.29 -6.37 6.78
CA VAL A 114 7.53 -5.91 7.40
C VAL A 114 7.32 -5.79 8.91
N ARG A 115 7.92 -6.68 9.68
CA ARG A 115 7.77 -6.75 11.16
C ARG A 115 6.30 -6.69 11.61
N GLY A 116 5.45 -7.51 10.99
CA GLY A 116 4.04 -7.60 11.33
C GLY A 116 3.13 -6.54 10.70
N ASN A 117 3.67 -5.58 9.96
CA ASN A 117 2.87 -4.57 9.27
C ASN A 117 2.90 -4.79 7.74
N PRO A 118 1.75 -5.07 7.10
CA PRO A 118 1.65 -5.27 5.66
C PRO A 118 1.51 -3.97 4.85
N LEU A 119 1.46 -2.80 5.51
CA LEU A 119 1.21 -1.53 4.83
C LEU A 119 2.49 -0.90 4.30
N TRP A 120 2.36 -0.29 3.13
CA TRP A 120 3.37 0.50 2.45
C TRP A 120 2.80 1.85 2.06
N TYR A 121 3.64 2.87 2.11
CA TYR A 121 3.30 4.22 1.67
C TYR A 121 3.95 4.53 0.34
N LEU A 122 3.15 5.00 -0.61
CA LEU A 122 3.66 5.62 -1.83
C LEU A 122 4.06 7.05 -1.52
N LEU A 123 5.33 7.35 -1.67
CA LEU A 123 5.91 8.66 -1.39
C LEU A 123 5.98 9.49 -2.66
N ALA A 124 5.79 10.80 -2.53
CA ALA A 124 5.76 11.78 -3.62
C ALA A 124 6.83 12.88 -3.44
N ASP A 125 8.02 12.50 -2.98
CA ASP A 125 9.15 13.41 -2.72
C ASP A 125 10.09 13.53 -3.92
N GLY A 126 9.55 13.95 -5.07
CA GLY A 126 10.30 14.09 -6.32
C GLY A 126 10.39 12.82 -7.14
N THR A 127 10.57 11.66 -6.54
CA THR A 127 10.53 10.34 -7.19
C THR A 127 9.50 9.48 -6.49
N TRP A 128 8.59 8.91 -7.25
CA TRP A 128 7.60 7.97 -6.72
C TRP A 128 8.31 6.71 -6.23
N ALA A 129 8.16 6.43 -4.94
CA ALA A 129 8.83 5.30 -4.31
C ALA A 129 8.01 4.75 -3.14
N TRP A 130 8.09 3.46 -2.90
CA TRP A 130 7.40 2.77 -1.83
C TRP A 130 8.28 2.63 -0.59
N GLY A 131 7.79 3.11 0.54
CA GLY A 131 8.40 2.93 1.85
C GLY A 131 7.54 2.07 2.76
N ALA A 132 8.15 1.15 3.51
CA ALA A 132 7.41 0.34 4.48
C ALA A 132 6.84 1.24 5.60
N ALA A 133 5.52 1.25 5.77
CA ALA A 133 4.81 2.08 6.74
C ALA A 133 5.26 1.83 8.19
N ARG A 134 5.78 0.63 8.48
CA ARG A 134 6.32 0.27 9.80
C ARG A 134 7.42 1.22 10.29
N TYR A 135 8.10 1.89 9.37
CA TYR A 135 9.24 2.77 9.66
C TYR A 135 8.96 4.24 9.36
N ILE A 136 7.70 4.62 9.24
CA ILE A 136 7.27 5.99 8.97
C ILE A 136 6.14 6.35 9.93
N ASP A 137 6.39 7.26 10.84
CA ASP A 137 5.38 7.80 11.74
C ASP A 137 4.61 8.92 11.04
N ASN A 138 3.28 8.76 10.95
CA ASN A 138 2.43 9.76 10.32
C ASN A 138 2.33 11.04 11.13
N ILE A 139 2.37 12.17 10.43
CA ILE A 139 2.05 13.48 10.98
C ILE A 139 0.66 13.87 10.49
N GLY A 140 -0.32 13.89 11.42
CA GLY A 140 -1.71 14.20 11.10
C GLY A 140 -2.54 12.98 10.71
N PRO A 141 -3.54 13.12 9.82
CA PRO A 141 -4.49 12.06 9.52
C PRO A 141 -3.84 10.89 8.79
N ALA A 142 -4.44 9.71 8.93
CA ALA A 142 -3.97 8.52 8.24
C ALA A 142 -4.08 8.68 6.71
N PRO A 143 -3.08 8.26 5.93
CA PRO A 143 -3.12 8.33 4.47
C PRO A 143 -4.30 7.53 3.90
N ARG A 144 -4.87 8.04 2.80
CA ARG A 144 -5.89 7.34 2.02
C ARG A 144 -5.33 6.05 1.41
N TRP A 145 -6.22 5.16 1.04
CA TRP A 145 -5.85 4.02 0.20
C TRP A 145 -5.52 4.47 -1.23
N CYS A 146 -4.61 3.79 -1.89
CA CYS A 146 -4.35 3.96 -3.31
C CYS A 146 -5.48 3.23 -4.14
#